data_fc81c4d1e34358548c39a97ef230a37f
#
_entry.id   fc81c4d1e34358548c39a97ef230a37f
#
_cell.length_a   1.000
_cell.length_b   1.000
_cell.length_c   1.000
_cell.angle_alpha   90.00
_cell.angle_beta   90.00
_cell.angle_gamma   90.00
#
_symmetry.space_group_name_H-M   'P 1'
#
loop_
_entity.id
_entity.type
_entity.pdbx_description
1 polymer ?
#
loop_
_entity_poly.entity_id
_entity_poly.type
_entity_poly.pdbx_seq_one_letter_code
_entity_poly.pdbx_strand_id
1 'polypeptide(L)'
;LVLPLRLVLKGDTHGITKSMALLQWILMLSVFGISHLAYLLSLPELPGFSSGGRGLLLFLVFLTEINDIMQFIWGKLLGRHKILPKVSPNKTWEGFLGGVISTTVIGYFLGFLTPLSAPNVILVSALLAIAGFSGDVVISAIKRDKGIKDMGNSIPGHGGVFDRIDSLSYTAPVFFHLVYYIAY
;
A
#
# COMPACT_ATOMS: atom_id res chain seq x y z
N LEU A 1 -4.47 -3.23 -24.05
CA LEU A 1 -4.43 -2.86 -25.48
C LEU A 1 -5.81 -2.94 -26.14
N VAL A 2 -6.65 -3.96 -25.88
CA VAL A 2 -7.94 -4.17 -26.54
C VAL A 2 -8.98 -3.09 -26.20
N LEU A 3 -9.08 -2.66 -24.93
CA LEU A 3 -10.08 -1.67 -24.49
C LEU A 3 -9.92 -0.30 -25.19
N PRO A 4 -8.71 0.29 -25.24
CA PRO A 4 -8.49 1.51 -25.99
C PRO A 4 -8.90 1.42 -27.45
N LEU A 5 -8.45 0.35 -28.12
CA LEU A 5 -8.79 0.10 -29.52
C LEU A 5 -10.31 0.01 -29.73
N ARG A 6 -11.03 -0.66 -28.82
CA ARG A 6 -12.50 -0.75 -28.89
C ARG A 6 -13.19 0.61 -28.78
N LEU A 7 -12.70 1.52 -27.92
CA LEU A 7 -13.24 2.88 -27.79
C LEU A 7 -13.04 3.66 -29.08
N VAL A 8 -11.84 3.59 -29.66
CA VAL A 8 -11.50 4.25 -30.93
C VAL A 8 -12.39 3.71 -32.07
N LEU A 9 -12.54 2.39 -32.17
CA LEU A 9 -13.37 1.75 -33.21
C LEU A 9 -14.85 2.08 -33.09
N LYS A 10 -15.34 2.43 -31.90
CA LYS A 10 -16.72 2.93 -31.72
C LYS A 10 -16.92 4.41 -32.12
N GLY A 11 -15.83 5.12 -32.46
CA GLY A 11 -15.88 6.54 -32.80
C GLY A 11 -16.13 7.47 -31.62
N ASP A 12 -16.20 6.95 -30.40
CA ASP A 12 -16.40 7.75 -29.19
C ASP A 12 -15.06 8.22 -28.64
N THR A 13 -14.65 9.42 -29.04
CA THR A 13 -13.40 10.04 -28.58
C THR A 13 -13.60 10.94 -27.37
N HIS A 14 -14.86 11.20 -26.96
CA HIS A 14 -15.14 12.09 -25.84
C HIS A 14 -14.71 11.44 -24.50
N GLY A 15 -13.79 12.10 -23.79
CA GLY A 15 -13.30 11.62 -22.50
C GLY A 15 -12.41 10.36 -22.55
N ILE A 16 -11.97 9.97 -23.77
CA ILE A 16 -11.12 8.77 -23.95
C ILE A 16 -9.87 8.84 -23.05
N THR A 17 -9.21 9.99 -22.97
CA THR A 17 -8.00 10.19 -22.16
C THR A 17 -8.28 9.97 -20.68
N LYS A 18 -9.41 10.47 -20.15
CA LYS A 18 -9.80 10.26 -18.74
C LYS A 18 -10.08 8.78 -18.45
N SER A 19 -10.80 8.11 -19.35
CA SER A 19 -11.11 6.68 -19.23
C SER A 19 -9.84 5.84 -19.28
N MET A 20 -8.92 6.17 -20.16
CA MET A 20 -7.64 5.50 -20.30
C MET A 20 -6.75 5.71 -19.07
N ALA A 21 -6.67 6.95 -18.57
CA ALA A 21 -5.93 7.26 -17.36
C ALA A 21 -6.48 6.48 -16.14
N LEU A 22 -7.81 6.43 -16.00
CA LEU A 22 -8.45 5.67 -14.92
C LEU A 22 -8.16 4.16 -15.03
N LEU A 23 -8.28 3.59 -16.23
CA LEU A 23 -7.95 2.17 -16.46
C LEU A 23 -6.49 1.88 -16.17
N GLN A 24 -5.57 2.75 -16.60
CA GLN A 24 -4.14 2.61 -16.32
C GLN A 24 -3.86 2.64 -14.82
N TRP A 25 -4.47 3.57 -14.08
CA TRP A 25 -4.35 3.66 -12.63
C TRP A 25 -4.88 2.41 -11.93
N ILE A 26 -6.06 1.93 -12.32
CA ILE A 26 -6.63 0.69 -11.75
C ILE A 26 -5.70 -0.49 -12.00
N LEU A 27 -5.16 -0.64 -13.21
CA LEU A 27 -4.22 -1.72 -13.54
C LEU A 27 -2.91 -1.61 -12.75
N MET A 28 -2.38 -0.40 -12.59
CA MET A 28 -1.17 -0.18 -11.80
C MET A 28 -1.38 -0.51 -10.32
N LEU A 29 -2.50 -0.12 -9.74
CA LEU A 29 -2.78 -0.39 -8.32
C LEU A 29 -3.14 -1.87 -8.08
N SER A 30 -4.01 -2.45 -8.91
CA SER A 30 -4.51 -3.81 -8.68
C SER A 30 -3.59 -4.89 -9.22
N VAL A 31 -3.18 -4.81 -10.48
CA VAL A 31 -2.39 -5.87 -11.12
C VAL A 31 -0.91 -5.68 -10.77
N PHE A 32 -0.33 -4.53 -11.13
CA PHE A 32 1.09 -4.29 -10.89
C PHE A 32 1.41 -4.26 -9.38
N GLY A 33 0.68 -3.47 -8.58
CA GLY A 33 0.94 -3.37 -7.14
C GLY A 33 0.85 -4.73 -6.45
N ILE A 34 -0.26 -5.43 -6.63
CA ILE A 34 -0.52 -6.70 -5.93
C ILE A 34 0.33 -7.86 -6.45
N SER A 35 0.72 -7.87 -7.74
CA SER A 35 1.59 -8.94 -8.26
C SER A 35 2.95 -9.02 -7.56
N HIS A 36 3.42 -7.94 -6.93
CA HIS A 36 4.67 -7.92 -6.16
C HIS A 36 4.60 -8.81 -4.91
N LEU A 37 3.41 -9.13 -4.40
CA LEU A 37 3.25 -10.15 -3.35
C LEU A 37 3.65 -11.54 -3.86
N ALA A 38 3.27 -11.86 -5.09
CA ALA A 38 3.67 -13.12 -5.72
C ALA A 38 5.18 -13.14 -6.05
N TYR A 39 5.73 -12.00 -6.48
CA TYR A 39 7.17 -11.89 -6.73
C TYR A 39 8.00 -12.08 -5.46
N LEU A 40 7.56 -11.60 -4.30
CA LEU A 40 8.22 -11.88 -3.02
C LEU A 40 8.32 -13.38 -2.74
N LEU A 41 7.26 -14.14 -3.04
CA LEU A 41 7.25 -15.59 -2.84
C LEU A 41 8.15 -16.36 -3.82
N SER A 42 8.46 -15.77 -4.98
CA SER A 42 9.31 -16.37 -6.01
C SER A 42 10.78 -15.98 -5.92
N LEU A 43 11.16 -15.15 -4.95
CA LEU A 43 12.57 -14.82 -4.73
C LEU A 43 13.38 -16.06 -4.35
N PRO A 44 14.62 -16.19 -4.86
CA PRO A 44 15.48 -17.32 -4.54
C PRO A 44 15.79 -17.38 -3.04
N GLU A 45 16.01 -18.59 -2.54
CA GLU A 45 16.43 -18.78 -1.14
C GLU A 45 17.84 -18.24 -0.91
N LEU A 46 18.02 -17.45 0.15
CA LEU A 46 19.32 -16.92 0.54
C LEU A 46 19.95 -17.81 1.62
N PRO A 47 21.26 -18.07 1.56
CA PRO A 47 21.98 -18.82 2.61
C PRO A 47 21.80 -18.14 3.99
N GLY A 48 21.38 -18.93 4.97
CA GLY A 48 21.16 -18.43 6.34
C GLY A 48 19.82 -17.72 6.58
N PHE A 49 18.97 -17.59 5.56
CA PHE A 49 17.63 -17.02 5.69
C PHE A 49 16.56 -18.09 5.52
N SER A 50 16.12 -18.69 6.62
CA SER A 50 15.19 -19.83 6.63
C SER A 50 13.73 -19.45 6.35
N SER A 51 13.33 -18.20 6.56
CA SER A 51 11.95 -17.75 6.40
C SER A 51 11.55 -17.57 4.92
N GLY A 52 12.54 -17.34 4.04
CA GLY A 52 12.35 -17.21 2.59
C GLY A 52 11.31 -16.15 2.21
N GLY A 53 10.72 -16.30 1.02
CA GLY A 53 9.68 -15.39 0.52
C GLY A 53 8.43 -15.34 1.40
N ARG A 54 8.13 -16.41 2.16
CA ARG A 54 7.02 -16.41 3.13
C ARG A 54 7.24 -15.45 4.29
N GLY A 55 8.48 -15.41 4.83
CA GLY A 55 8.84 -14.43 5.85
C GLY A 55 8.70 -13.01 5.36
N LEU A 56 9.18 -12.72 4.14
CA LEU A 56 9.04 -11.43 3.51
C LEU A 56 7.58 -11.00 3.34
N LEU A 57 6.73 -11.92 2.87
CA LEU A 57 5.30 -11.66 2.71
C LEU A 57 4.63 -11.36 4.07
N LEU A 58 4.91 -12.15 5.08
CA LEU A 58 4.39 -11.94 6.43
C LEU A 58 4.86 -10.59 7.00
N PHE A 59 6.14 -10.26 6.87
CA PHE A 59 6.68 -8.97 7.29
C PHE A 59 5.94 -7.81 6.65
N LEU A 60 5.79 -7.84 5.32
CA LEU A 60 5.09 -6.80 4.58
C LEU A 60 3.64 -6.63 5.05
N VAL A 61 2.87 -7.73 5.07
CA VAL A 61 1.43 -7.67 5.43
C VAL A 61 1.26 -7.18 6.87
N PHE A 62 2.00 -7.75 7.83
CA PHE A 62 1.90 -7.32 9.22
C PHE A 62 2.28 -5.85 9.40
N LEU A 63 3.37 -5.38 8.78
CA LEU A 63 3.77 -3.99 8.91
C LEU A 63 2.76 -3.03 8.28
N THR A 64 2.18 -3.38 7.13
CA THR A 64 1.18 -2.53 6.47
C THR A 64 -0.07 -2.40 7.33
N GLU A 65 -0.62 -3.52 7.83
CA GLU A 65 -1.80 -3.50 8.69
C GLU A 65 -1.55 -2.79 10.03
N ILE A 66 -0.40 -3.07 10.66
CA ILE A 66 0.00 -2.40 11.91
C ILE A 66 0.15 -0.90 11.70
N ASN A 67 0.70 -0.46 10.58
CA ASN A 67 0.84 0.95 10.26
C ASN A 67 -0.52 1.67 10.24
N ASP A 68 -1.53 1.08 9.61
CA ASP A 68 -2.86 1.67 9.55
C ASP A 68 -3.52 1.71 10.93
N ILE A 69 -3.36 0.66 11.72
CA ILE A 69 -3.84 0.60 13.12
C ILE A 69 -3.15 1.68 13.96
N MET A 70 -1.83 1.80 13.88
CA MET A 70 -1.07 2.77 14.68
C MET A 70 -1.38 4.21 14.26
N GLN A 71 -1.52 4.50 12.98
CA GLN A 71 -1.96 5.80 12.49
C GLN A 71 -3.34 6.17 13.03
N PHE A 72 -4.27 5.21 13.06
CA PHE A 72 -5.60 5.43 13.64
C PHE A 72 -5.53 5.69 15.15
N ILE A 73 -4.79 4.89 15.91
CA ILE A 73 -4.63 5.04 17.37
C ILE A 73 -4.03 6.40 17.71
N TRP A 74 -2.87 6.75 17.14
CA TRP A 74 -2.23 8.03 17.40
C TRP A 74 -3.05 9.20 16.90
N GLY A 75 -3.70 9.06 15.75
CA GLY A 75 -4.60 10.09 15.22
C GLY A 75 -5.82 10.34 16.10
N LYS A 76 -6.33 9.30 16.78
CA LYS A 76 -7.45 9.40 17.72
C LYS A 76 -7.03 9.97 19.08
N LEU A 77 -5.86 9.58 19.58
CA LEU A 77 -5.37 9.98 20.90
C LEU A 77 -4.77 11.39 20.91
N LEU A 78 -3.96 11.72 19.92
CA LEU A 78 -3.17 12.95 19.88
C LEU A 78 -3.50 13.86 18.71
N GLY A 79 -4.30 13.40 17.73
CA GLY A 79 -4.53 14.11 16.47
C GLY A 79 -5.20 15.47 16.63
N ARG A 80 -4.47 16.51 16.30
CA ARG A 80 -4.94 17.90 16.31
C ARG A 80 -4.87 18.56 14.93
N HIS A 81 -3.81 18.26 14.17
CA HIS A 81 -3.54 18.89 12.88
C HIS A 81 -3.90 17.96 11.73
N LYS A 82 -4.97 18.30 11.00
CA LYS A 82 -5.43 17.52 9.84
C LYS A 82 -4.47 17.69 8.68
N ILE A 83 -4.14 16.56 8.00
CA ILE A 83 -3.28 16.57 6.80
C ILE A 83 -4.09 16.93 5.57
N LEU A 84 -5.21 16.23 5.34
CA LEU A 84 -6.02 16.31 4.10
C LEU A 84 -7.51 16.34 4.43
N PRO A 85 -8.05 17.45 4.98
CA PRO A 85 -9.44 17.52 5.45
C PRO A 85 -10.49 17.17 4.39
N LYS A 86 -10.24 17.51 3.11
CA LYS A 86 -11.17 17.26 2.00
C LYS A 86 -11.14 15.83 1.47
N VAL A 87 -10.05 15.11 1.64
CA VAL A 87 -9.86 13.74 1.12
C VAL A 87 -10.11 12.71 2.21
N SER A 88 -9.40 12.85 3.32
CA SER A 88 -9.48 11.96 4.48
C SER A 88 -9.50 12.78 5.78
N PRO A 89 -10.69 13.16 6.29
CA PRO A 89 -10.84 14.07 7.43
C PRO A 89 -10.29 13.51 8.75
N ASN A 90 -10.04 12.23 8.83
CA ASN A 90 -9.52 11.58 10.04
C ASN A 90 -7.99 11.48 10.08
N LYS A 91 -7.28 11.73 8.98
CA LYS A 91 -5.82 11.67 8.93
C LYS A 91 -5.20 12.95 9.53
N THR A 92 -4.27 12.75 10.46
CA THR A 92 -3.58 13.82 11.20
C THR A 92 -2.07 13.62 11.13
N TRP A 93 -1.31 14.73 11.30
CA TRP A 93 0.15 14.68 11.35
C TRP A 93 0.67 13.86 12.53
N GLU A 94 0.02 13.96 13.67
CA GLU A 94 0.35 13.19 14.86
C GLU A 94 0.10 11.68 14.64
N GLY A 95 -1.01 11.35 13.96
CA GLY A 95 -1.31 9.98 13.56
C GLY A 95 -0.27 9.43 12.59
N PHE A 96 0.10 10.22 11.58
CA PHE A 96 1.12 9.82 10.61
C PHE A 96 2.48 9.59 11.27
N LEU A 97 2.99 10.56 12.04
CA LEU A 97 4.29 10.45 12.68
C LEU A 97 4.32 9.31 13.73
N GLY A 98 3.27 9.22 14.55
CA GLY A 98 3.14 8.14 15.52
C GLY A 98 3.06 6.77 14.85
N GLY A 99 2.34 6.66 13.73
CA GLY A 99 2.29 5.47 12.89
C GLY A 99 3.67 5.07 12.36
N VAL A 100 4.39 6.01 11.73
CA VAL A 100 5.73 5.76 11.20
C VAL A 100 6.69 5.28 12.31
N ILE A 101 6.73 5.97 13.44
CA ILE A 101 7.62 5.60 14.56
C ILE A 101 7.25 4.21 15.10
N SER A 102 5.97 3.97 15.41
CA SER A 102 5.52 2.70 15.97
C SER A 102 5.79 1.52 15.02
N THR A 103 5.46 1.71 13.72
CA THR A 103 5.70 0.70 12.69
C THR A 103 7.19 0.41 12.52
N THR A 104 8.04 1.43 12.57
CA THR A 104 9.49 1.25 12.49
C THR A 104 10.03 0.46 13.67
N VAL A 105 9.58 0.74 14.89
CA VAL A 105 9.98 -0.01 16.10
C VAL A 105 9.50 -1.46 16.01
N ILE A 106 8.24 -1.69 15.64
CA ILE A 106 7.69 -3.04 15.49
C ILE A 106 8.42 -3.79 14.38
N GLY A 107 8.70 -3.13 13.25
CA GLY A 107 9.46 -3.69 12.14
C GLY A 107 10.86 -4.13 12.54
N TYR A 108 11.53 -3.37 13.38
CA TYR A 108 12.83 -3.79 13.95
C TYR A 108 12.72 -5.13 14.67
N PHE A 109 11.71 -5.33 15.51
CA PHE A 109 11.49 -6.61 16.20
C PHE A 109 11.06 -7.75 15.28
N LEU A 110 10.38 -7.45 14.19
CA LEU A 110 10.00 -8.43 13.15
C LEU A 110 11.11 -8.67 12.12
N GLY A 111 12.25 -8.01 12.25
CA GLY A 111 13.36 -8.08 11.29
C GLY A 111 13.86 -9.49 11.00
N PHE A 112 13.67 -10.43 11.93
CA PHE A 112 14.00 -11.86 11.74
C PHE A 112 13.21 -12.54 10.60
N LEU A 113 12.12 -11.92 10.14
CA LEU A 113 11.36 -12.37 8.97
C LEU A 113 11.97 -11.92 7.64
N THR A 114 13.08 -11.17 7.68
CA THR A 114 13.76 -10.61 6.50
C THR A 114 15.25 -10.96 6.52
N PRO A 115 15.94 -11.00 5.37
CA PRO A 115 17.38 -11.16 5.32
C PRO A 115 18.15 -9.85 5.56
N LEU A 116 17.46 -8.78 5.96
CA LEU A 116 18.02 -7.44 6.07
C LEU A 116 18.77 -7.25 7.39
N SER A 117 19.85 -6.46 7.35
CA SER A 117 20.53 -6.00 8.56
C SER A 117 19.66 -5.03 9.37
N ALA A 118 19.90 -4.90 10.67
CA ALA A 118 19.10 -4.05 11.55
C ALA A 118 18.91 -2.60 11.04
N PRO A 119 19.93 -1.87 10.55
CA PRO A 119 19.73 -0.54 9.97
C PRO A 119 18.82 -0.55 8.75
N ASN A 120 18.95 -1.58 7.90
CA ASN A 120 18.12 -1.70 6.69
C ASN A 120 16.67 -2.03 7.04
N VAL A 121 16.42 -2.87 8.05
CA VAL A 121 15.07 -3.13 8.56
C VAL A 121 14.41 -1.83 9.04
N ILE A 122 15.12 -1.01 9.81
CA ILE A 122 14.62 0.28 10.30
C ILE A 122 14.24 1.19 9.11
N LEU A 123 15.15 1.34 8.14
CA LEU A 123 14.92 2.16 6.96
C LEU A 123 13.72 1.66 6.14
N VAL A 124 13.69 0.36 5.85
CA VAL A 124 12.63 -0.27 5.06
C VAL A 124 11.28 -0.13 5.76
N SER A 125 11.21 -0.38 7.08
CA SER A 125 9.98 -0.23 7.86
C SER A 125 9.44 1.20 7.85
N ALA A 126 10.32 2.20 7.97
CA ALA A 126 9.92 3.61 7.89
C ALA A 126 9.38 3.97 6.48
N LEU A 127 10.06 3.51 5.43
CA LEU A 127 9.63 3.73 4.05
C LEU A 127 8.30 3.02 3.74
N LEU A 128 8.09 1.82 4.29
CA LEU A 128 6.81 1.11 4.17
C LEU A 128 5.67 1.87 4.84
N ALA A 129 5.90 2.42 6.03
CA ALA A 129 4.89 3.20 6.74
C ALA A 129 4.48 4.45 5.94
N ILE A 130 5.45 5.13 5.32
CA ILE A 130 5.20 6.28 4.43
C ILE A 130 4.46 5.85 3.17
N ALA A 131 4.87 4.75 2.54
CA ALA A 131 4.23 4.21 1.34
C ALA A 131 2.78 3.79 1.60
N GLY A 132 2.50 3.11 2.72
CA GLY A 132 1.15 2.72 3.13
C GLY A 132 0.24 3.92 3.33
N PHE A 133 0.70 4.94 4.06
CA PHE A 133 -0.02 6.20 4.18
C PHE A 133 -0.33 6.85 2.82
N SER A 134 0.67 6.86 1.93
CA SER A 134 0.52 7.46 0.60
C SER A 134 -0.52 6.69 -0.24
N GLY A 135 -0.52 5.36 -0.18
CA GLY A 135 -1.49 4.49 -0.86
C GLY A 135 -2.92 4.76 -0.41
N ASP A 136 -3.16 4.73 0.91
CA ASP A 136 -4.48 5.03 1.47
C ASP A 136 -4.99 6.43 1.09
N VAL A 137 -4.11 7.44 1.14
CA VAL A 137 -4.49 8.81 0.76
C VAL A 137 -4.85 8.91 -0.72
N VAL A 138 -4.06 8.30 -1.62
CA VAL A 138 -4.33 8.34 -3.07
C VAL A 138 -5.64 7.61 -3.39
N ILE A 139 -5.85 6.43 -2.85
CA ILE A 139 -7.10 5.68 -3.07
C ILE A 139 -8.30 6.41 -2.47
N SER A 140 -8.13 7.03 -1.30
CA SER A 140 -9.15 7.89 -0.70
C SER A 140 -9.50 9.07 -1.62
N ALA A 141 -8.51 9.72 -2.25
CA ALA A 141 -8.75 10.80 -3.20
C ALA A 141 -9.54 10.34 -4.43
N ILE A 142 -9.22 9.17 -4.99
CA ILE A 142 -9.96 8.57 -6.10
C ILE A 142 -11.42 8.28 -5.69
N LYS A 143 -11.64 7.73 -4.51
CA LYS A 143 -12.98 7.51 -3.97
C LYS A 143 -13.80 8.81 -3.89
N ARG A 144 -13.20 9.91 -3.41
CA ARG A 144 -13.87 11.22 -3.34
C ARG A 144 -14.16 11.81 -4.71
N ASP A 145 -13.24 11.70 -5.68
CA ASP A 145 -13.48 12.14 -7.07
C ASP A 145 -14.69 11.43 -7.69
N LYS A 146 -14.93 10.18 -7.35
CA LYS A 146 -16.09 9.40 -7.80
C LYS A 146 -17.35 9.57 -6.95
N GLY A 147 -17.31 10.39 -5.91
CA GLY A 147 -18.44 10.59 -4.99
C GLY A 147 -18.79 9.35 -4.14
N ILE A 148 -17.86 8.39 -4.02
CA ILE A 148 -18.06 7.17 -3.25
C ILE A 148 -17.21 7.19 -1.98
N LYS A 149 -17.57 6.36 -1.02
CA LYS A 149 -16.79 6.15 0.21
C LYS A 149 -16.03 4.82 0.15
N ASP A 150 -16.66 3.78 -0.32
CA ASP A 150 -16.13 2.43 -0.38
C ASP A 150 -16.11 1.95 -1.84
N MET A 151 -15.14 1.13 -2.24
CA MET A 151 -14.98 0.61 -3.61
C MET A 151 -15.85 -0.62 -3.92
N GLY A 152 -16.87 -0.86 -3.13
CA GLY A 152 -17.84 -1.94 -3.34
C GLY A 152 -18.43 -2.45 -2.04
N ASN A 153 -19.28 -3.49 -2.16
CA ASN A 153 -19.95 -4.16 -1.03
C ASN A 153 -19.66 -5.68 -1.04
N SER A 154 -18.49 -6.07 -1.54
CA SER A 154 -18.13 -7.49 -1.70
C SER A 154 -17.97 -8.21 -0.36
N ILE A 155 -17.62 -7.47 0.69
CA ILE A 155 -17.44 -8.01 2.04
C ILE A 155 -18.52 -7.42 2.94
N PRO A 156 -19.50 -8.22 3.42
CA PRO A 156 -20.58 -7.72 4.26
C PRO A 156 -20.06 -6.97 5.49
N GLY A 157 -20.49 -5.72 5.69
CA GLY A 157 -20.07 -4.85 6.79
C GLY A 157 -18.67 -4.26 6.70
N HIS A 158 -17.88 -4.56 5.63
CA HIS A 158 -16.50 -4.16 5.51
C HIS A 158 -16.12 -3.49 4.17
N GLY A 159 -17.09 -3.23 3.29
CA GLY A 159 -16.84 -2.57 1.99
C GLY A 159 -16.34 -3.52 0.90
N GLY A 160 -15.54 -3.01 -0.02
CA GLY A 160 -14.97 -3.80 -1.11
C GLY A 160 -13.62 -4.45 -0.77
N VAL A 161 -13.22 -5.44 -1.56
CA VAL A 161 -11.89 -6.08 -1.45
C VAL A 161 -10.78 -5.04 -1.61
N PHE A 162 -10.93 -4.08 -2.53
CA PHE A 162 -9.95 -3.01 -2.74
C PHE A 162 -9.77 -2.09 -1.53
N ASP A 163 -10.80 -1.94 -0.70
CA ASP A 163 -10.71 -1.15 0.54
C ASP A 163 -9.85 -1.83 1.62
N ARG A 164 -9.50 -3.11 1.42
CA ARG A 164 -8.66 -3.90 2.34
C ARG A 164 -7.21 -4.02 1.90
N ILE A 165 -6.94 -3.76 0.64
CA ILE A 165 -5.61 -3.91 0.04
C ILE A 165 -5.08 -2.59 -0.53
N ASP A 166 -5.73 -1.47 -0.21
CA ASP A 166 -5.36 -0.16 -0.72
C ASP A 166 -3.93 0.23 -0.31
N SER A 167 -3.57 0.10 0.96
CA SER A 167 -2.21 0.34 1.43
C SER A 167 -1.21 -0.66 0.84
N LEU A 168 -1.59 -1.94 0.68
CA LEU A 168 -0.75 -2.99 0.09
C LEU A 168 -0.39 -2.73 -1.37
N SER A 169 -1.28 -2.08 -2.13
CA SER A 169 -1.02 -1.73 -3.53
C SER A 169 0.21 -0.82 -3.70
N TYR A 170 0.56 -0.04 -2.67
CA TYR A 170 1.74 0.82 -2.63
C TYR A 170 2.90 0.19 -1.89
N THR A 171 2.65 -0.48 -0.77
CA THR A 171 3.73 -1.05 0.04
C THR A 171 4.37 -2.25 -0.62
N ALA A 172 3.62 -3.08 -1.37
CA ALA A 172 4.16 -4.28 -1.99
C ALA A 172 5.26 -4.00 -3.03
N PRO A 173 5.07 -3.12 -4.04
CA PRO A 173 6.15 -2.81 -4.98
C PRO A 173 7.33 -2.11 -4.30
N VAL A 174 7.08 -1.19 -3.37
CA VAL A 174 8.16 -0.52 -2.63
C VAL A 174 9.00 -1.53 -1.85
N PHE A 175 8.35 -2.43 -1.11
CA PHE A 175 9.05 -3.45 -0.33
C PHE A 175 9.82 -4.43 -1.21
N PHE A 176 9.20 -4.93 -2.28
CA PHE A 176 9.85 -5.85 -3.19
C PHE A 176 11.15 -5.25 -3.74
N HIS A 177 11.09 -4.03 -4.27
CA HIS A 177 12.28 -3.39 -4.84
C HIS A 177 13.34 -3.08 -3.79
N LEU A 178 12.95 -2.60 -2.60
CA LEU A 178 13.93 -2.35 -1.53
C LEU A 178 14.64 -3.65 -1.09
N VAL A 179 13.89 -4.73 -0.87
CA VAL A 179 14.48 -6.03 -0.50
C VAL A 179 15.36 -6.56 -1.63
N TYR A 180 14.88 -6.48 -2.87
CA TYR A 180 15.63 -6.96 -4.04
C TYR A 180 16.97 -6.25 -4.20
N TYR A 181 17.02 -4.94 -4.08
CA TYR A 181 18.26 -4.17 -4.22
C TYR A 181 19.21 -4.26 -3.01
N ILE A 182 18.69 -4.53 -1.82
CA ILE A 182 19.51 -4.54 -0.59
C ILE A 182 20.05 -5.95 -0.29
N ALA A 183 19.27 -7.00 -0.59
CA ALA A 183 19.58 -8.36 -0.15
C ALA A 183 19.86 -9.34 -1.29
N TYR A 184 19.47 -9.01 -2.52
CA TYR A 184 19.63 -9.84 -3.72
C TYR A 184 20.47 -9.10 -4.77
#